data_fbb7790e93c3693ddc086c80fd74804b
#
_entry.id   fbb7790e93c3693ddc086c80fd74804b
#
_cell.length_a   1.000
_cell.length_b   1.000
_cell.length_c   1.000
_cell.angle_alpha   90.00
_cell.angle_beta   90.00
_cell.angle_gamma   90.00
#
_symmetry.space_group_name_H-M   'P 1'
#
loop_
_entity.id
_entity.type
_entity.pdbx_description
1 polymer ?
#
loop_
_entity_poly.entity_id
_entity_poly.type
_entity_poly.pdbx_seq_one_letter_code
_entity_poly.pdbx_strand_id
1 'polypeptide(L)'
;MNTTQLATLPTAINSPSNAIWHLGPIPIRAYALCILAGIFICVWWGDKRYRARGGQKDVVLDTALVAVPCGIVGARLYHVITSPDAYFGPEGNLALIPQVWHGGLGIWGGIGAGALAVWLYLRRRKLEVGTFAEAVAPTLLVAQAVGRLGNWFNQELFGAPTTLPWGLRIDAEHLPAGYAPGTLFHPTFLYEALWNLAGAAALVWLGRRFNWHGGVSMWAYMVIYTAGRIWVEYLRIDDAQHILGIRLNVWTSAVVCLIGLTGLFLTLHKQKAFAQVGAGLEEE
;
A
#
# COMPACT_ATOMS: atom_id res chain seq x y z
N MET A 1 -43.46 11.68 34.19
CA MET A 1 -43.26 12.00 32.77
C MET A 1 -41.85 11.61 32.41
N ASN A 2 -41.69 10.44 31.77
CA ASN A 2 -40.39 9.91 31.38
C ASN A 2 -39.96 10.59 30.11
N THR A 3 -38.97 11.45 30.17
CA THR A 3 -38.23 11.91 29.00
C THR A 3 -37.42 10.75 28.47
N THR A 4 -37.91 10.16 27.41
CA THR A 4 -37.25 9.14 26.60
C THR A 4 -35.92 9.73 26.17
N GLN A 5 -34.82 9.28 26.72
CA GLN A 5 -33.48 9.45 26.14
C GLN A 5 -33.56 8.77 24.76
N LEU A 6 -33.69 9.55 23.72
CA LEU A 6 -33.30 9.17 22.37
C LEU A 6 -31.76 8.89 22.44
N ALA A 7 -31.44 7.65 22.77
CA ALA A 7 -30.10 7.16 22.57
C ALA A 7 -29.81 7.35 21.06
N THR A 8 -29.04 8.39 20.73
CA THR A 8 -28.45 8.54 19.41
C THR A 8 -27.60 7.30 19.22
N LEU A 9 -28.12 6.35 18.44
CA LEU A 9 -27.33 5.20 18.03
C LEU A 9 -26.03 5.75 17.43
N PRO A 10 -24.86 5.30 17.87
CA PRO A 10 -23.61 5.75 17.27
C PRO A 10 -23.72 5.51 15.76
N THR A 11 -23.33 6.50 14.97
CA THR A 11 -23.30 6.42 13.51
C THR A 11 -22.16 5.49 13.08
N ALA A 12 -22.24 4.22 13.49
CA ALA A 12 -21.26 3.20 13.21
C ALA A 12 -21.14 2.97 11.70
N ILE A 13 -19.92 2.77 11.22
CA ILE A 13 -19.67 2.31 9.87
C ILE A 13 -20.02 0.82 9.83
N ASN A 14 -21.00 0.44 9.05
CA ASN A 14 -21.31 -0.97 8.85
C ASN A 14 -20.35 -1.56 7.82
N SER A 15 -19.83 -2.74 8.10
CA SER A 15 -19.12 -3.52 7.08
C SER A 15 -20.13 -4.10 6.09
N PRO A 16 -19.75 -4.23 4.80
CA PRO A 16 -20.60 -4.91 3.82
C PRO A 16 -20.78 -6.39 4.20
N SER A 17 -22.00 -6.87 4.20
CA SER A 17 -22.30 -8.28 4.50
C SER A 17 -21.94 -9.23 3.37
N ASN A 18 -21.63 -8.71 2.17
CA ASN A 18 -21.27 -9.53 1.00
C ASN A 18 -19.99 -8.99 0.37
N ALA A 19 -18.95 -9.81 0.37
CA ALA A 19 -17.65 -9.52 -0.24
C ALA A 19 -17.39 -10.33 -1.52
N ILE A 20 -18.27 -11.27 -1.85
CA ILE A 20 -18.09 -12.18 -3.00
C ILE A 20 -19.40 -12.26 -3.78
N TRP A 21 -19.34 -11.93 -5.06
CA TRP A 21 -20.42 -12.14 -6.02
C TRP A 21 -20.07 -13.27 -6.97
N HIS A 22 -21.05 -13.93 -7.53
CA HIS A 22 -20.84 -15.02 -8.48
C HIS A 22 -21.36 -14.63 -9.87
N LEU A 23 -20.49 -14.72 -10.86
CA LEU A 23 -20.86 -14.65 -12.26
C LEU A 23 -20.79 -16.08 -12.85
N GLY A 24 -21.89 -16.81 -12.74
CA GLY A 24 -21.87 -18.24 -12.99
C GLY A 24 -20.93 -18.97 -12.00
N PRO A 25 -19.98 -19.79 -12.47
CA PRO A 25 -19.03 -20.50 -11.60
C PRO A 25 -17.86 -19.62 -11.09
N ILE A 26 -17.74 -18.36 -11.56
CA ILE A 26 -16.60 -17.48 -11.27
C ILE A 26 -16.91 -16.61 -10.05
N PRO A 27 -16.18 -16.74 -8.92
CA PRO A 27 -16.33 -15.86 -7.79
C PRO A 27 -15.63 -14.51 -8.05
N ILE A 28 -16.37 -13.42 -7.99
CA ILE A 28 -15.86 -12.05 -8.07
C ILE A 28 -15.74 -11.51 -6.66
N ARG A 29 -14.52 -11.31 -6.21
CA ARG A 29 -14.21 -10.82 -4.86
C ARG A 29 -14.05 -9.29 -4.88
N ALA A 30 -14.74 -8.59 -3.98
CA ALA A 30 -14.62 -7.14 -3.81
C ALA A 30 -13.16 -6.69 -3.61
N TYR A 31 -12.40 -7.44 -2.82
CA TYR A 31 -10.97 -7.20 -2.58
C TYR A 31 -10.18 -7.16 -3.90
N ALA A 32 -10.39 -8.14 -4.76
CA ALA A 32 -9.72 -8.19 -6.07
C ALA A 32 -10.11 -7.00 -6.95
N LEU A 33 -11.38 -6.60 -6.93
CA LEU A 33 -11.86 -5.41 -7.67
C LEU A 33 -11.19 -4.12 -7.15
N CYS A 34 -11.05 -3.97 -5.83
CA CYS A 34 -10.35 -2.83 -5.24
C CYS A 34 -8.87 -2.79 -5.66
N ILE A 35 -8.19 -3.92 -5.68
CA ILE A 35 -6.79 -4.00 -6.17
C ILE A 35 -6.70 -3.63 -7.66
N LEU A 36 -7.57 -4.18 -8.49
CA LEU A 36 -7.61 -3.87 -9.92
C LEU A 36 -7.91 -2.38 -10.17
N ALA A 37 -8.87 -1.80 -9.44
CA ALA A 37 -9.17 -0.38 -9.50
C ALA A 37 -7.96 0.47 -9.07
N GLY A 38 -7.25 0.07 -8.01
CA GLY A 38 -6.01 0.71 -7.57
C GLY A 38 -4.93 0.67 -8.65
N ILE A 39 -4.70 -0.48 -9.28
CA ILE A 39 -3.75 -0.64 -10.39
C ILE A 39 -4.16 0.25 -11.57
N PHE A 40 -5.43 0.24 -11.95
CA PHE A 40 -5.95 1.08 -13.03
C PHE A 40 -5.70 2.57 -12.77
N ILE A 41 -6.03 3.06 -11.57
CA ILE A 41 -5.80 4.45 -11.18
C ILE A 41 -4.30 4.78 -11.21
N CYS A 42 -3.46 3.88 -10.69
CA CYS A 42 -2.00 4.05 -10.69
C CYS A 42 -1.45 4.19 -12.12
N VAL A 43 -1.86 3.31 -13.02
CA VAL A 43 -1.42 3.33 -14.43
C VAL A 43 -1.96 4.57 -15.15
N TRP A 44 -3.27 4.81 -15.08
CA TRP A 44 -3.92 5.92 -15.80
C TRP A 44 -3.40 7.29 -15.34
N TRP A 45 -3.34 7.52 -14.03
CA TRP A 45 -2.88 8.81 -13.51
C TRP A 45 -1.35 8.91 -13.56
N GLY A 46 -0.64 7.81 -13.31
CA GLY A 46 0.81 7.73 -13.45
C GLY A 46 1.29 8.05 -14.86
N ASP A 47 0.64 7.49 -15.89
CA ASP A 47 0.95 7.79 -17.30
C ASP A 47 0.74 9.26 -17.63
N LYS A 48 -0.38 9.86 -17.19
CA LYS A 48 -0.61 11.31 -17.36
C LYS A 48 0.49 12.15 -16.70
N ARG A 49 0.88 11.78 -15.48
CA ARG A 49 1.94 12.49 -14.73
C ARG A 49 3.32 12.28 -15.35
N TYR A 50 3.60 11.08 -15.84
CA TYR A 50 4.87 10.75 -16.48
C TYR A 50 5.04 11.52 -17.79
N ARG A 51 4.01 11.53 -18.64
CA ARG A 51 4.01 12.32 -19.88
C ARG A 51 4.13 13.83 -19.63
N ALA A 52 3.48 14.34 -18.59
CA ALA A 52 3.62 15.75 -18.20
C ALA A 52 5.04 16.14 -17.76
N ARG A 53 5.92 15.15 -17.53
CA ARG A 53 7.35 15.31 -17.20
C ARG A 53 8.27 14.94 -18.37
N GLY A 54 7.75 14.89 -19.61
CA GLY A 54 8.51 14.51 -20.79
C GLY A 54 8.68 13.02 -21.00
N GLY A 55 8.03 12.18 -20.19
CA GLY A 55 8.06 10.74 -20.34
C GLY A 55 7.28 10.24 -21.57
N GLN A 56 7.69 9.09 -22.09
CA GLN A 56 7.04 8.47 -23.23
C GLN A 56 5.68 7.88 -22.84
N LYS A 57 4.74 7.88 -23.80
CA LYS A 57 3.42 7.25 -23.64
C LYS A 57 3.55 5.75 -23.38
N ASP A 58 2.61 5.19 -22.65
CA ASP A 58 2.43 3.76 -22.35
C ASP A 58 3.53 3.13 -21.48
N VAL A 59 4.62 3.83 -21.14
CA VAL A 59 5.70 3.28 -20.29
C VAL A 59 5.19 2.85 -18.92
N VAL A 60 4.25 3.59 -18.31
CA VAL A 60 3.69 3.22 -17.00
C VAL A 60 2.83 1.96 -17.13
N LEU A 61 2.09 1.79 -18.23
CA LEU A 61 1.35 0.58 -18.51
C LEU A 61 2.31 -0.61 -18.71
N ASP A 62 3.30 -0.45 -19.57
CA ASP A 62 4.29 -1.49 -19.84
C ASP A 62 5.01 -1.94 -18.56
N THR A 63 5.40 -0.98 -17.69
CA THR A 63 6.01 -1.31 -16.41
C THR A 63 5.05 -2.03 -15.49
N ALA A 64 3.76 -1.71 -15.48
CA ALA A 64 2.76 -2.44 -14.70
C ALA A 64 2.56 -3.87 -15.21
N LEU A 65 2.54 -4.06 -16.54
CA LEU A 65 2.43 -5.39 -17.16
C LEU A 65 3.62 -6.30 -16.84
N VAL A 66 4.78 -5.73 -16.53
CA VAL A 66 5.97 -6.49 -16.09
C VAL A 66 5.99 -6.62 -14.56
N ALA A 67 5.71 -5.53 -13.84
CA ALA A 67 5.79 -5.49 -12.38
C ALA A 67 4.79 -6.41 -11.69
N VAL A 68 3.54 -6.48 -12.20
CA VAL A 68 2.48 -7.27 -11.56
C VAL A 68 2.78 -8.77 -11.63
N PRO A 69 3.05 -9.39 -12.79
CA PRO A 69 3.42 -10.80 -12.84
C PRO A 69 4.71 -11.12 -12.07
N CYS A 70 5.75 -10.31 -12.22
CA CYS A 70 7.00 -10.49 -11.47
C CYS A 70 6.77 -10.35 -9.96
N GLY A 71 5.93 -9.43 -9.54
CA GLY A 71 5.54 -9.28 -8.15
C GLY A 71 4.80 -10.50 -7.60
N ILE A 72 3.85 -11.07 -8.36
CA ILE A 72 3.14 -12.29 -7.96
C ILE A 72 4.12 -13.47 -7.81
N VAL A 73 5.01 -13.65 -8.79
CA VAL A 73 6.04 -14.70 -8.73
C VAL A 73 6.97 -14.47 -7.54
N GLY A 74 7.46 -13.26 -7.34
CA GLY A 74 8.33 -12.92 -6.21
C GLY A 74 7.66 -13.12 -4.86
N ALA A 75 6.38 -12.74 -4.73
CA ALA A 75 5.59 -12.96 -3.51
C ALA A 75 5.44 -14.45 -3.21
N ARG A 76 5.23 -15.28 -4.24
CA ARG A 76 5.12 -16.72 -4.09
C ARG A 76 6.45 -17.37 -3.71
N LEU A 77 7.54 -17.00 -4.39
CA LEU A 77 8.88 -17.51 -4.06
C LEU A 77 9.29 -17.15 -2.63
N TYR A 78 9.02 -15.92 -2.20
CA TYR A 78 9.27 -15.50 -0.82
C TYR A 78 8.50 -16.38 0.17
N HIS A 79 7.21 -16.65 -0.08
CA HIS A 79 6.41 -17.49 0.80
C HIS A 79 6.92 -18.94 0.84
N VAL A 80 7.31 -19.50 -0.30
CA VAL A 80 7.89 -20.86 -0.38
C VAL A 80 9.16 -20.97 0.47
N ILE A 81 10.00 -19.94 0.46
CA ILE A 81 11.24 -19.89 1.24
C ILE A 81 10.96 -19.70 2.73
N THR A 82 9.99 -18.86 3.10
CA THR A 82 9.71 -18.53 4.50
C THR A 82 8.75 -19.49 5.21
N SER A 83 8.07 -20.34 4.45
CA SER A 83 7.14 -21.36 4.95
C SER A 83 7.37 -22.70 4.24
N PRO A 84 8.59 -23.29 4.34
CA PRO A 84 8.99 -24.45 3.54
C PRO A 84 8.19 -25.71 3.87
N ASP A 85 7.71 -25.87 5.10
CA ASP A 85 7.04 -27.09 5.57
C ASP A 85 5.78 -27.43 4.77
N ALA A 86 5.06 -26.42 4.28
CA ALA A 86 3.89 -26.60 3.42
C ALA A 86 4.22 -27.25 2.06
N TYR A 87 5.47 -27.17 1.62
CA TYR A 87 5.92 -27.57 0.29
C TYR A 87 6.91 -28.75 0.31
N PHE A 88 7.85 -28.76 1.25
CA PHE A 88 9.00 -29.68 1.30
C PHE A 88 9.00 -30.61 2.52
N GLY A 89 8.09 -30.41 3.48
CA GLY A 89 7.98 -31.24 4.68
C GLY A 89 7.43 -32.65 4.39
N PRO A 90 7.37 -33.54 5.40
CA PRO A 90 6.85 -34.89 5.25
C PRO A 90 5.40 -34.94 4.71
N GLU A 91 4.61 -33.93 5.01
CA GLU A 91 3.25 -33.73 4.48
C GLU A 91 3.20 -32.64 3.41
N GLY A 92 4.36 -32.17 2.94
CA GLY A 92 4.50 -31.10 1.97
C GLY A 92 4.02 -31.50 0.58
N ASN A 93 3.50 -30.54 -0.19
CA ASN A 93 3.03 -30.76 -1.55
C ASN A 93 3.62 -29.74 -2.52
N LEU A 94 4.60 -30.16 -3.32
CA LEU A 94 5.24 -29.33 -4.34
C LEU A 94 4.26 -28.78 -5.39
N ALA A 95 3.15 -29.50 -5.66
CA ALA A 95 2.14 -29.07 -6.61
C ALA A 95 1.40 -27.78 -6.15
N LEU A 96 1.49 -27.43 -4.86
CA LEU A 96 0.95 -26.16 -4.33
C LEU A 96 1.79 -24.94 -4.72
N ILE A 97 3.08 -25.12 -5.09
CA ILE A 97 3.97 -23.97 -5.42
C ILE A 97 3.38 -23.05 -6.52
N PRO A 98 2.88 -23.52 -7.66
CA PRO A 98 2.29 -22.67 -8.69
C PRO A 98 0.88 -22.17 -8.36
N GLN A 99 0.22 -22.71 -7.32
CA GLN A 99 -1.19 -22.43 -7.02
C GLN A 99 -1.36 -21.14 -6.20
N VAL A 100 -1.08 -19.99 -6.81
CA VAL A 100 -1.16 -18.67 -6.17
C VAL A 100 -2.58 -18.30 -5.72
N TRP A 101 -3.61 -18.90 -6.29
CA TRP A 101 -5.03 -18.66 -5.95
C TRP A 101 -5.46 -19.25 -4.60
N HIS A 102 -4.66 -20.11 -3.99
CA HIS A 102 -4.87 -20.64 -2.65
C HIS A 102 -4.24 -19.75 -1.55
N GLY A 103 -3.72 -18.57 -1.93
CA GLY A 103 -3.01 -17.70 -1.00
C GLY A 103 -1.52 -18.03 -0.88
N GLY A 104 -0.91 -17.67 0.24
CA GLY A 104 0.52 -17.89 0.46
C GLY A 104 1.39 -16.98 -0.44
N LEU A 105 1.18 -15.68 -0.33
CA LEU A 105 1.91 -14.63 -1.04
C LEU A 105 2.61 -13.71 -0.03
N GLY A 106 3.93 -13.70 -0.04
CA GLY A 106 4.71 -12.84 0.84
C GLY A 106 4.91 -11.44 0.24
N ILE A 107 4.39 -10.42 0.90
CA ILE A 107 4.38 -9.04 0.38
C ILE A 107 5.78 -8.51 0.06
N TRP A 108 6.79 -8.88 0.85
CA TRP A 108 8.17 -8.41 0.66
C TRP A 108 8.79 -8.94 -0.64
N GLY A 109 8.54 -10.21 -0.94
CA GLY A 109 8.95 -10.79 -2.23
C GLY A 109 8.26 -10.11 -3.40
N GLY A 110 6.97 -9.78 -3.24
CA GLY A 110 6.21 -9.07 -4.26
C GLY A 110 6.74 -7.67 -4.53
N ILE A 111 6.99 -6.89 -3.48
CA ILE A 111 7.55 -5.54 -3.60
C ILE A 111 8.96 -5.59 -4.20
N GLY A 112 9.84 -6.48 -3.70
CA GLY A 112 11.21 -6.59 -4.18
C GLY A 112 11.29 -6.99 -5.65
N ALA A 113 10.57 -8.04 -6.05
CA ALA A 113 10.59 -8.52 -7.43
C ALA A 113 9.91 -7.53 -8.39
N GLY A 114 8.79 -6.92 -7.99
CA GLY A 114 8.11 -5.91 -8.78
C GLY A 114 8.98 -4.66 -9.00
N ALA A 115 9.59 -4.14 -7.94
CA ALA A 115 10.48 -2.98 -8.03
C ALA A 115 11.73 -3.27 -8.88
N LEU A 116 12.33 -4.45 -8.72
CA LEU A 116 13.47 -4.90 -9.53
C LEU A 116 13.08 -5.00 -11.02
N ALA A 117 11.92 -5.56 -11.31
CA ALA A 117 11.41 -5.71 -12.67
C ALA A 117 11.19 -4.34 -13.34
N VAL A 118 10.58 -3.37 -12.64
CA VAL A 118 10.43 -1.99 -13.10
C VAL A 118 11.79 -1.34 -13.35
N TRP A 119 12.70 -1.45 -12.39
CA TRP A 119 14.05 -0.88 -12.52
C TRP A 119 14.81 -1.44 -13.72
N LEU A 120 14.80 -2.77 -13.91
CA LEU A 120 15.43 -3.43 -15.05
C LEU A 120 14.78 -3.01 -16.39
N TYR A 121 13.45 -2.92 -16.45
CA TYR A 121 12.71 -2.46 -17.62
C TYR A 121 13.16 -1.05 -18.01
N LEU A 122 13.12 -0.09 -17.08
CA LEU A 122 13.50 1.30 -17.31
C LEU A 122 14.96 1.42 -17.76
N ARG A 123 15.86 0.69 -17.08
CA ARG A 123 17.31 0.70 -17.42
C ARG A 123 17.57 0.13 -18.81
N ARG A 124 16.93 -0.98 -19.20
CA ARG A 124 17.08 -1.57 -20.56
C ARG A 124 16.53 -0.64 -21.64
N ARG A 125 15.47 0.10 -21.35
CA ARG A 125 14.89 1.08 -22.25
C ARG A 125 15.61 2.44 -22.23
N LYS A 126 16.66 2.58 -21.42
CA LYS A 126 17.42 3.83 -21.20
C LYS A 126 16.52 5.00 -20.75
N LEU A 127 15.49 4.71 -19.96
CA LEU A 127 14.56 5.68 -19.40
C LEU A 127 15.03 6.14 -18.02
N GLU A 128 14.77 7.40 -17.68
CA GLU A 128 15.12 7.96 -16.39
C GLU A 128 14.24 7.43 -15.27
N VAL A 129 14.83 6.66 -14.36
CA VAL A 129 14.16 6.09 -13.19
C VAL A 129 13.61 7.20 -12.27
N GLY A 130 14.34 8.30 -12.10
CA GLY A 130 13.94 9.43 -11.27
C GLY A 130 12.64 10.08 -11.77
N THR A 131 12.54 10.37 -13.05
CA THR A 131 11.34 10.94 -13.69
C THR A 131 10.14 10.02 -13.57
N PHE A 132 10.35 8.70 -13.75
CA PHE A 132 9.31 7.70 -13.56
C PHE A 132 8.85 7.66 -12.08
N ALA A 133 9.78 7.62 -11.14
CA ALA A 133 9.51 7.59 -9.70
C ALA A 133 8.72 8.83 -9.23
N GLU A 134 9.06 10.02 -9.74
CA GLU A 134 8.31 11.26 -9.49
C GLU A 134 6.84 11.19 -9.96
N ALA A 135 6.63 10.54 -11.07
CA ALA A 135 5.29 10.42 -11.64
C ALA A 135 4.40 9.45 -10.85
N VAL A 136 4.94 8.28 -10.48
CA VAL A 136 4.13 7.19 -9.91
C VAL A 136 3.99 7.27 -8.39
N ALA A 137 4.90 7.91 -7.65
CA ALA A 137 4.88 7.95 -6.19
C ALA A 137 3.52 8.36 -5.58
N PRO A 138 2.88 9.49 -5.95
CA PRO A 138 1.58 9.84 -5.39
C PRO A 138 0.46 8.92 -5.87
N THR A 139 0.60 8.29 -7.04
CA THR A 139 -0.42 7.38 -7.57
C THR A 139 -0.42 6.04 -6.82
N LEU A 140 0.73 5.61 -6.32
CA LEU A 140 0.84 4.44 -5.45
C LEU A 140 0.07 4.64 -4.15
N LEU A 141 0.15 5.81 -3.52
CA LEU A 141 -0.64 6.11 -2.31
C LEU A 141 -2.15 6.05 -2.58
N VAL A 142 -2.61 6.59 -3.72
CA VAL A 142 -4.03 6.50 -4.08
C VAL A 142 -4.44 5.05 -4.35
N ALA A 143 -3.61 4.28 -5.06
CA ALA A 143 -3.87 2.86 -5.28
C ALA A 143 -3.95 2.07 -3.96
N GLN A 144 -3.05 2.36 -3.01
CA GLN A 144 -3.08 1.78 -1.67
C GLN A 144 -4.33 2.18 -0.90
N ALA A 145 -4.76 3.45 -0.97
CA ALA A 145 -6.00 3.91 -0.35
C ALA A 145 -7.22 3.13 -0.87
N VAL A 146 -7.31 2.93 -2.19
CA VAL A 146 -8.38 2.13 -2.80
C VAL A 146 -8.28 0.67 -2.38
N GLY A 147 -7.08 0.10 -2.32
CA GLY A 147 -6.86 -1.26 -1.85
C GLY A 147 -7.35 -1.50 -0.41
N ARG A 148 -7.30 -0.48 0.47
CA ARG A 148 -7.82 -0.58 1.85
C ARG A 148 -9.33 -0.77 1.91
N LEU A 149 -10.07 -0.35 0.92
CA LEU A 149 -11.50 -0.67 0.84
C LEU A 149 -11.74 -2.17 0.72
N GLY A 150 -10.82 -2.92 0.13
CA GLY A 150 -10.86 -4.38 0.11
C GLY A 150 -10.87 -5.00 1.50
N ASN A 151 -10.10 -4.45 2.46
CA ASN A 151 -10.11 -4.91 3.85
C ASN A 151 -11.45 -4.62 4.55
N TRP A 152 -12.11 -3.53 4.21
CA TRP A 152 -13.47 -3.23 4.68
C TRP A 152 -14.49 -4.26 4.20
N PHE A 153 -14.44 -4.64 2.92
CA PHE A 153 -15.28 -5.71 2.39
C PHE A 153 -14.99 -7.07 3.03
N ASN A 154 -13.72 -7.39 3.26
CA ASN A 154 -13.32 -8.64 3.90
C ASN A 154 -13.53 -8.65 5.41
N GLN A 155 -13.89 -7.52 6.01
CA GLN A 155 -14.04 -7.37 7.47
C GLN A 155 -12.78 -7.82 8.24
N GLU A 156 -11.61 -7.40 7.77
CA GLU A 156 -10.31 -7.82 8.30
C GLU A 156 -9.42 -6.63 8.66
N LEU A 157 -8.36 -6.89 9.45
CA LEU A 157 -7.30 -5.93 9.79
C LEU A 157 -7.79 -4.67 10.51
N PHE A 158 -8.93 -4.71 11.19
CA PHE A 158 -9.44 -3.62 12.01
C PHE A 158 -8.66 -3.46 13.30
N GLY A 159 -8.88 -2.33 13.99
CA GLY A 159 -8.15 -1.99 15.21
C GLY A 159 -8.86 -2.44 16.49
N ALA A 160 -8.34 -2.00 17.64
CA ALA A 160 -8.89 -2.27 18.97
C ALA A 160 -10.36 -1.79 19.09
N PRO A 161 -11.10 -2.29 20.09
CA PRO A 161 -12.45 -1.79 20.40
C PRO A 161 -12.48 -0.30 20.64
N THR A 162 -13.56 0.36 20.21
CA THR A 162 -13.74 1.80 20.34
C THR A 162 -15.18 2.18 20.64
N THR A 163 -15.35 3.32 21.31
CA THR A 163 -16.65 3.95 21.53
C THR A 163 -16.89 5.14 20.63
N LEU A 164 -16.00 5.38 19.68
CA LEU A 164 -16.10 6.51 18.74
C LEU A 164 -17.33 6.38 17.84
N PRO A 165 -18.00 7.48 17.48
CA PRO A 165 -19.22 7.44 16.69
C PRO A 165 -19.03 6.86 15.27
N TRP A 166 -17.80 6.83 14.77
CA TRP A 166 -17.43 6.21 13.48
C TRP A 166 -16.76 4.84 13.65
N GLY A 167 -17.00 4.14 14.78
CA GLY A 167 -16.53 2.78 14.97
C GLY A 167 -17.04 1.83 13.91
N LEU A 168 -16.23 0.87 13.49
CA LEU A 168 -16.56 -0.15 12.50
C LEU A 168 -17.31 -1.30 13.17
N ARG A 169 -18.45 -1.67 12.58
CA ARG A 169 -19.20 -2.86 12.99
C ARG A 169 -18.76 -4.06 12.15
N ILE A 170 -18.43 -5.13 12.85
CA ILE A 170 -18.02 -6.41 12.26
C ILE A 170 -19.13 -7.44 12.47
N ASP A 171 -19.40 -8.22 11.44
CA ASP A 171 -20.39 -9.30 11.51
C ASP A 171 -19.91 -10.43 12.44
N ALA A 172 -20.86 -11.16 13.01
CA ALA A 172 -20.57 -12.20 14.01
C ALA A 172 -19.61 -13.28 13.49
N GLU A 173 -19.63 -13.56 12.19
CA GLU A 173 -18.77 -14.56 11.53
C GLU A 173 -17.29 -14.14 11.45
N HIS A 174 -17.04 -12.83 11.46
CA HIS A 174 -15.69 -12.23 11.38
C HIS A 174 -15.21 -11.68 12.72
N LEU A 175 -16.05 -11.79 13.76
CA LEU A 175 -15.75 -11.26 15.09
C LEU A 175 -14.66 -12.12 15.76
N PRO A 176 -13.53 -11.53 16.23
CA PRO A 176 -12.50 -12.30 16.93
C PRO A 176 -13.04 -12.90 18.23
N ALA A 177 -12.45 -14.03 18.64
CA ALA A 177 -12.81 -14.67 19.89
C ALA A 177 -12.63 -13.72 21.08
N GLY A 178 -13.58 -13.76 22.02
CA GLY A 178 -13.56 -12.93 23.23
C GLY A 178 -14.27 -11.58 23.12
N TYR A 179 -14.76 -11.18 21.93
CA TYR A 179 -15.56 -9.96 21.79
C TYR A 179 -17.06 -10.26 21.66
N ALA A 180 -17.88 -9.40 22.28
CA ALA A 180 -19.34 -9.53 22.22
C ALA A 180 -19.89 -9.01 20.87
N PRO A 181 -20.99 -9.59 20.34
CA PRO A 181 -21.71 -9.04 19.20
C PRO A 181 -22.09 -7.57 19.42
N GLY A 182 -21.87 -6.73 18.41
CA GLY A 182 -22.12 -5.29 18.49
C GLY A 182 -20.96 -4.46 19.00
N THR A 183 -19.83 -5.07 19.39
CA THR A 183 -18.57 -4.34 19.67
C THR A 183 -18.16 -3.56 18.42
N LEU A 184 -17.83 -2.29 18.59
CA LEU A 184 -17.29 -1.43 17.55
C LEU A 184 -15.76 -1.41 17.62
N PHE A 185 -15.12 -1.39 16.45
CA PHE A 185 -13.67 -1.40 16.33
C PHE A 185 -13.16 -0.17 15.59
N HIS A 186 -11.89 0.18 15.79
CA HIS A 186 -11.27 1.25 14.99
C HIS A 186 -11.23 0.87 13.50
N PRO A 187 -11.79 1.70 12.58
CA PRO A 187 -11.77 1.46 11.14
C PRO A 187 -10.41 1.76 10.54
N THR A 188 -9.42 0.90 10.79
CA THR A 188 -8.04 1.10 10.31
C THR A 188 -7.95 1.23 8.80
N PHE A 189 -8.82 0.54 8.05
CA PHE A 189 -8.91 0.69 6.59
C PHE A 189 -9.17 2.15 6.18
N LEU A 190 -10.07 2.83 6.90
CA LEU A 190 -10.41 4.24 6.64
C LEU A 190 -9.27 5.16 7.04
N TYR A 191 -8.65 4.91 8.18
CA TYR A 191 -7.51 5.70 8.65
C TYR A 191 -6.34 5.62 7.67
N GLU A 192 -5.99 4.40 7.21
CA GLU A 192 -4.95 4.20 6.21
C GLU A 192 -5.33 4.81 4.85
N ALA A 193 -6.59 4.70 4.42
CA ALA A 193 -7.04 5.30 3.18
C ALA A 193 -6.94 6.82 3.22
N LEU A 194 -7.44 7.46 4.28
CA LEU A 194 -7.36 8.92 4.45
C LEU A 194 -5.91 9.41 4.56
N TRP A 195 -5.05 8.70 5.32
CA TRP A 195 -3.63 9.00 5.41
C TRP A 195 -2.95 8.96 4.05
N ASN A 196 -3.19 7.90 3.28
CA ASN A 196 -2.61 7.73 1.95
C ASN A 196 -3.11 8.80 0.96
N LEU A 197 -4.41 9.15 1.00
CA LEU A 197 -4.94 10.23 0.17
C LEU A 197 -4.35 11.59 0.55
N ALA A 198 -4.25 11.90 1.84
CA ALA A 198 -3.60 13.11 2.33
C ALA A 198 -2.11 13.14 1.93
N GLY A 199 -1.42 12.02 2.05
CA GLY A 199 -0.04 11.86 1.61
C GLY A 199 0.12 12.07 0.10
N ALA A 200 -0.78 11.53 -0.72
CA ALA A 200 -0.78 11.75 -2.16
C ALA A 200 -0.97 13.22 -2.52
N ALA A 201 -1.92 13.89 -1.86
CA ALA A 201 -2.16 15.32 -2.03
C ALA A 201 -0.93 16.13 -1.62
N ALA A 202 -0.31 15.80 -0.49
CA ALA A 202 0.92 16.44 -0.02
C ALA A 202 2.07 16.27 -1.02
N LEU A 203 2.29 15.06 -1.56
CA LEU A 203 3.33 14.80 -2.57
C LEU A 203 3.11 15.63 -3.84
N VAL A 204 1.87 15.73 -4.30
CA VAL A 204 1.54 16.55 -5.49
C VAL A 204 1.78 18.03 -5.21
N TRP A 205 1.35 18.51 -4.06
CA TRP A 205 1.51 19.91 -3.67
C TRP A 205 2.98 20.29 -3.45
N LEU A 206 3.71 19.50 -2.65
CA LEU A 206 5.14 19.75 -2.39
C LEU A 206 5.98 19.63 -3.67
N GLY A 207 5.71 18.60 -4.48
CA GLY A 207 6.40 18.40 -5.76
C GLY A 207 6.23 19.57 -6.72
N ARG A 208 5.04 20.19 -6.77
CA ARG A 208 4.78 21.41 -7.56
C ARG A 208 5.42 22.65 -6.92
N ARG A 209 5.26 22.80 -5.59
CA ARG A 209 5.73 23.99 -4.85
C ARG A 209 7.24 24.11 -4.85
N PHE A 210 7.96 22.99 -4.80
CA PHE A 210 9.42 22.93 -4.70
C PHE A 210 10.10 22.36 -5.94
N ASN A 211 9.36 22.20 -7.02
CA ASN A 211 9.84 21.67 -8.30
C ASN A 211 10.65 20.37 -8.15
N TRP A 212 10.09 19.40 -7.42
CA TRP A 212 10.77 18.11 -7.15
C TRP A 212 11.01 17.32 -8.42
N HIS A 213 12.22 16.76 -8.54
CA HIS A 213 12.66 15.91 -9.64
C HIS A 213 13.64 14.84 -9.14
N GLY A 214 14.12 13.95 -10.02
CA GLY A 214 15.15 12.96 -9.68
C GLY A 214 14.75 11.88 -8.69
N GLY A 215 13.45 11.71 -8.38
CA GLY A 215 12.94 10.68 -7.49
C GLY A 215 12.64 11.14 -6.05
N VAL A 216 12.67 12.45 -5.76
CA VAL A 216 12.34 13.02 -4.44
C VAL A 216 10.96 12.56 -3.96
N SER A 217 9.95 12.59 -4.86
CA SER A 217 8.60 12.15 -4.50
C SER A 217 8.54 10.68 -4.09
N MET A 218 9.39 9.81 -4.65
CA MET A 218 9.43 8.39 -4.25
C MET A 218 10.03 8.21 -2.86
N TRP A 219 11.09 8.92 -2.52
CA TRP A 219 11.66 8.89 -1.17
C TRP A 219 10.68 9.45 -0.14
N ALA A 220 10.01 10.56 -0.47
CA ALA A 220 8.97 11.13 0.39
C ALA A 220 7.74 10.19 0.52
N TYR A 221 7.36 9.48 -0.55
CA TYR A 221 6.34 8.42 -0.49
C TYR A 221 6.71 7.35 0.53
N MET A 222 7.95 6.84 0.50
CA MET A 222 8.40 5.82 1.46
C MET A 222 8.27 6.31 2.90
N VAL A 223 8.65 7.56 3.18
CA VAL A 223 8.52 8.17 4.51
C VAL A 223 7.05 8.29 4.93
N ILE A 224 6.21 8.88 4.07
CA ILE A 224 4.78 9.10 4.37
C ILE A 224 4.06 7.77 4.61
N TYR A 225 4.24 6.80 3.71
CA TYR A 225 3.58 5.51 3.82
C TYR A 225 3.99 4.76 5.08
N THR A 226 5.29 4.68 5.36
CA THR A 226 5.79 3.93 6.52
C THR A 226 5.47 4.62 7.84
N ALA A 227 5.46 5.95 7.89
CA ALA A 227 4.98 6.69 9.05
C ALA A 227 3.50 6.36 9.36
N GLY A 228 2.64 6.36 8.34
CA GLY A 228 1.25 5.91 8.47
C GLY A 228 1.15 4.47 8.94
N ARG A 229 1.97 3.59 8.38
CA ARG A 229 1.97 2.16 8.74
C ARG A 229 2.36 1.93 10.19
N ILE A 230 3.33 2.68 10.72
CA ILE A 230 3.78 2.54 12.11
C ILE A 230 2.63 2.80 13.08
N TRP A 231 1.95 3.96 12.98
CA TRP A 231 0.91 4.29 13.96
C TRP A 231 -0.35 3.43 13.80
N VAL A 232 -0.74 3.07 12.57
CA VAL A 232 -1.89 2.18 12.35
C VAL A 232 -1.63 0.78 12.88
N GLU A 233 -0.39 0.27 12.77
CA GLU A 233 -0.03 -1.05 13.27
C GLU A 233 -0.21 -1.20 14.78
N TYR A 234 -0.02 -0.11 15.55
CA TYR A 234 -0.30 -0.09 17.00
C TYR A 234 -1.80 -0.15 17.35
N LEU A 235 -2.68 0.22 16.42
CA LEU A 235 -4.13 0.10 16.63
C LEU A 235 -4.65 -1.30 16.33
N ARG A 236 -3.95 -2.08 15.53
CA ARG A 236 -4.41 -3.38 15.00
C ARG A 236 -4.34 -4.47 16.06
N ILE A 237 -5.32 -5.37 16.01
CA ILE A 237 -5.48 -6.50 16.95
C ILE A 237 -5.31 -7.87 16.29
N ASP A 238 -5.14 -7.94 14.96
CA ASP A 238 -4.88 -9.18 14.24
C ASP A 238 -3.53 -9.81 14.66
N ASP A 239 -3.43 -11.12 14.47
CA ASP A 239 -2.20 -11.85 14.76
C ASP A 239 -1.02 -11.34 13.92
N ALA A 240 0.11 -11.15 14.57
CA ALA A 240 1.34 -10.70 13.93
C ALA A 240 2.56 -11.31 14.60
N GLN A 241 3.62 -11.46 13.84
CA GLN A 241 4.93 -11.82 14.39
C GLN A 241 5.50 -10.66 15.21
N HIS A 242 6.05 -10.97 16.36
CA HIS A 242 6.67 -10.00 17.27
C HIS A 242 8.17 -10.26 17.40
N ILE A 243 8.97 -9.20 17.36
CA ILE A 243 10.39 -9.20 17.66
C ILE A 243 10.60 -8.19 18.78
N LEU A 244 11.18 -8.63 19.89
CA LEU A 244 11.35 -7.82 21.10
C LEU A 244 10.03 -7.16 21.60
N GLY A 245 8.91 -7.88 21.49
CA GLY A 245 7.60 -7.38 21.91
C GLY A 245 6.94 -6.38 20.95
N ILE A 246 7.59 -6.02 19.85
CA ILE A 246 7.07 -5.10 18.84
C ILE A 246 6.73 -5.89 17.56
N ARG A 247 5.60 -5.57 16.93
CA ARG A 247 5.16 -6.21 15.69
C ARG A 247 6.21 -6.04 14.58
N LEU A 248 6.50 -7.10 13.83
CA LEU A 248 7.50 -7.10 12.76
C LEU A 248 7.28 -5.96 11.73
N ASN A 249 6.01 -5.64 11.44
CA ASN A 249 5.67 -4.56 10.51
C ASN A 249 6.12 -3.17 10.99
N VAL A 250 6.22 -2.94 12.29
CA VAL A 250 6.74 -1.68 12.85
C VAL A 250 8.25 -1.58 12.59
N TRP A 251 9.00 -2.67 12.85
CA TRP A 251 10.44 -2.71 12.57
C TRP A 251 10.75 -2.48 11.10
N THR A 252 10.07 -3.20 10.23
CA THR A 252 10.27 -3.05 8.77
C THR A 252 9.88 -1.66 8.29
N SER A 253 8.80 -1.09 8.82
CA SER A 253 8.40 0.29 8.49
C SER A 253 9.42 1.30 8.99
N ALA A 254 9.99 1.13 10.18
CA ALA A 254 11.03 2.01 10.70
C ALA A 254 12.30 1.97 9.82
N VAL A 255 12.76 0.78 9.43
CA VAL A 255 13.91 0.62 8.54
C VAL A 255 13.65 1.28 7.18
N VAL A 256 12.50 1.02 6.55
CA VAL A 256 12.15 1.61 5.25
C VAL A 256 11.97 3.13 5.37
N CYS A 257 11.44 3.63 6.50
CA CYS A 257 11.35 5.07 6.79
C CYS A 257 12.75 5.71 6.83
N LEU A 258 13.69 5.10 7.54
CA LEU A 258 15.09 5.59 7.60
C LEU A 258 15.76 5.60 6.23
N ILE A 259 15.56 4.57 5.43
CA ILE A 259 16.04 4.52 4.03
C ILE A 259 15.39 5.66 3.23
N GLY A 260 14.08 5.85 3.37
CA GLY A 260 13.34 6.93 2.71
C GLY A 260 13.86 8.32 3.11
N LEU A 261 14.06 8.56 4.41
CA LEU A 261 14.62 9.83 4.92
C LEU A 261 16.04 10.09 4.39
N THR A 262 16.89 9.07 4.41
CA THR A 262 18.25 9.17 3.88
C THR A 262 18.26 9.49 2.38
N GLY A 263 17.46 8.76 1.59
CA GLY A 263 17.32 9.00 0.16
C GLY A 263 16.75 10.38 -0.15
N LEU A 264 15.74 10.82 0.62
CA LEU A 264 15.15 12.15 0.51
C LEU A 264 16.19 13.24 0.77
N PHE A 265 16.93 13.13 1.89
CA PHE A 265 17.97 14.08 2.25
C PHE A 265 19.06 14.17 1.18
N LEU A 266 19.61 13.03 0.75
CA LEU A 266 20.68 13.00 -0.27
C LEU A 266 20.22 13.57 -1.61
N THR A 267 18.99 13.27 -2.03
CA THR A 267 18.46 13.75 -3.32
C THR A 267 18.19 15.25 -3.28
N LEU A 268 17.59 15.75 -2.19
CA LEU A 268 17.36 17.20 -2.02
C LEU A 268 18.68 17.97 -1.91
N HIS A 269 19.68 17.43 -1.24
CA HIS A 269 21.00 18.05 -1.13
C HIS A 269 21.67 18.17 -2.51
N LYS A 270 21.63 17.12 -3.32
CA LYS A 270 22.13 17.16 -4.70
C LYS A 270 21.42 18.22 -5.54
N GLN A 271 20.08 18.32 -5.45
CA GLN A 271 19.33 19.34 -6.20
C GLN A 271 19.76 20.75 -5.85
N LYS A 272 19.95 21.05 -4.55
CA LYS A 272 20.44 22.36 -4.11
C LYS A 272 21.84 22.67 -4.62
N ALA A 273 22.75 21.71 -4.58
CA ALA A 273 24.12 21.88 -5.07
C ALA A 273 24.17 22.20 -6.58
N PHE A 274 23.37 21.50 -7.39
CA PHE A 274 23.29 21.77 -8.83
C PHE A 274 22.69 23.17 -9.13
N ALA A 275 21.68 23.60 -8.36
CA ALA A 275 21.08 24.92 -8.53
C ALA A 275 22.07 26.05 -8.21
N GLN A 276 22.94 25.89 -7.20
CA GLN A 276 23.97 26.87 -6.85
C GLN A 276 25.06 26.96 -7.91
N VAL A 277 25.50 25.84 -8.48
CA VAL A 277 26.50 25.82 -9.56
C VAL A 277 25.95 26.50 -10.83
N GLY A 278 24.67 26.23 -11.17
CA GLY A 278 24.02 26.87 -12.32
C GLY A 278 23.91 28.39 -12.18
N ALA A 279 23.56 28.87 -10.99
CA ALA A 279 23.44 30.31 -10.72
C ALA A 279 24.80 31.04 -10.79
N GLY A 280 25.90 30.39 -10.35
CA GLY A 280 27.25 30.97 -10.44
C GLY A 280 27.82 31.05 -11.85
N LEU A 281 27.33 30.22 -12.80
CA LEU A 281 27.73 30.26 -14.21
C LEU A 281 26.96 31.30 -15.04
N GLU A 282 25.82 31.83 -14.53
CA GLU A 282 25.06 32.90 -15.18
C GLU A 282 25.55 34.30 -14.75
N GLU A 283 26.38 34.40 -13.71
CA GLU A 283 26.96 35.65 -13.20
C GLU A 283 28.38 35.93 -13.76
N GLU A 284 28.99 35.01 -14.47
CA GLU A 284 30.27 35.20 -15.21
C GLU A 284 29.97 35.45 -16.71
#